data_9f1971f5f18313eb2dae750950251287
#
_entry.id   9f1971f5f18313eb2dae750950251287
#
_cell.length_a   1.000
_cell.length_b   1.000
_cell.length_c   1.000
_cell.angle_alpha   90.00
_cell.angle_beta   90.00
_cell.angle_gamma   90.00
#
_symmetry.space_group_name_H-M   'P 1'
#
loop_
_entity.id
_entity.type
_entity.pdbx_description
1 polymer ?
#
loop_
_entity_poly.entity_id
_entity_poly.type
_entity_poly.pdbx_seq_one_letter_code
_entity_poly.pdbx_strand_id
1 'polypeptide(L)'
;MLKEAMQYSTGLKAEAMEPKVVEIAGKTYCDKDLTRYDREPMADQIEATTLTAMIDYIKSCSKELRETMIIHVVSPTCVKLYSGLTEERKREYLFKSSAIVPKFSFDNWYDQERFIIELQADFEVTSDLEAILKVAGNVEAKTTANYGDDGVSQKTTIKQGIASKADVLVPNPVELVPYRTFLEVKQPASEFVFRIRDDHGEPVFKIVEAEGGLWRNEAMGNIKQYLIESLQDTSVYNRITIIA
;
A
#
# COMPACT_ATOMS: atom_id res chain seq x y z
N MET A 1 40.97 -13.68 -59.14
CA MET A 1 40.04 -12.56 -59.36
C MET A 1 38.74 -12.71 -58.57
N LEU A 2 37.85 -13.68 -58.80
CA LEU A 2 36.57 -13.77 -58.08
C LEU A 2 36.73 -14.03 -56.55
N LYS A 3 37.64 -14.94 -56.20
CA LYS A 3 37.98 -15.28 -54.81
C LYS A 3 38.58 -14.07 -54.06
N GLU A 4 39.44 -13.35 -54.69
CA GLU A 4 40.08 -12.15 -54.12
C GLU A 4 39.08 -11.00 -53.96
N ALA A 5 38.18 -10.81 -54.92
CA ALA A 5 37.08 -9.86 -54.81
C ALA A 5 36.11 -10.21 -53.69
N MET A 6 35.79 -11.50 -53.51
CA MET A 6 34.97 -11.97 -52.37
C MET A 6 35.69 -11.77 -51.04
N GLN A 7 36.99 -12.08 -50.94
CA GLN A 7 37.76 -11.87 -49.73
C GLN A 7 37.87 -10.38 -49.35
N TYR A 8 38.07 -9.53 -50.36
CA TYR A 8 38.08 -8.08 -50.17
C TYR A 8 36.72 -7.54 -49.67
N SER A 9 35.62 -7.97 -50.31
CA SER A 9 34.28 -7.54 -49.87
C SER A 9 33.90 -8.04 -48.48
N THR A 10 34.35 -9.26 -48.11
CA THR A 10 34.17 -9.83 -46.77
C THR A 10 34.99 -9.07 -45.72
N GLY A 11 36.21 -8.68 -46.07
CA GLY A 11 37.06 -7.82 -45.22
C GLY A 11 36.47 -6.46 -44.96
N LEU A 12 35.99 -5.79 -46.01
CA LEU A 12 35.30 -4.49 -45.87
C LEU A 12 34.03 -4.61 -44.99
N LYS A 13 33.28 -5.70 -45.12
CA LYS A 13 32.11 -5.96 -44.27
C LYS A 13 32.53 -6.19 -42.82
N ALA A 14 33.59 -6.94 -42.57
CA ALA A 14 34.09 -7.17 -41.20
C ALA A 14 34.58 -5.85 -40.58
N GLU A 15 35.34 -5.03 -41.30
CA GLU A 15 35.78 -3.70 -40.85
C GLU A 15 34.60 -2.75 -40.56
N ALA A 16 33.52 -2.81 -41.38
CA ALA A 16 32.32 -2.04 -41.16
C ALA A 16 31.49 -2.54 -39.94
N MET A 17 31.71 -3.78 -39.50
CA MET A 17 31.10 -4.35 -38.32
C MET A 17 31.87 -4.07 -37.03
N GLU A 18 33.10 -3.69 -37.09
CA GLU A 18 33.89 -3.29 -35.91
C GLU A 18 33.40 -1.95 -35.37
N PRO A 19 33.19 -1.83 -34.03
CA PRO A 19 32.82 -0.55 -33.43
C PRO A 19 33.99 0.45 -33.48
N LYS A 20 33.74 1.65 -33.94
CA LYS A 20 34.74 2.73 -33.90
C LYS A 20 34.49 3.57 -32.64
N VAL A 21 35.51 3.61 -31.80
CA VAL A 21 35.51 4.39 -30.56
C VAL A 21 36.41 5.61 -30.75
N VAL A 22 35.88 6.79 -30.51
CA VAL A 22 36.65 8.05 -30.60
C VAL A 22 36.44 8.86 -29.32
N GLU A 23 37.47 9.60 -28.93
CA GLU A 23 37.39 10.50 -27.78
C GLU A 23 37.38 11.96 -28.30
N ILE A 24 36.38 12.72 -27.88
CA ILE A 24 36.21 14.14 -28.24
C ILE A 24 35.92 14.91 -26.95
N ALA A 25 36.77 15.88 -26.64
CA ALA A 25 36.63 16.75 -25.45
C ALA A 25 36.49 15.94 -24.12
N GLY A 26 37.26 14.87 -23.94
CA GLY A 26 37.27 14.03 -22.76
C GLY A 26 36.04 13.12 -22.63
N LYS A 27 35.24 12.98 -23.70
CA LYS A 27 34.11 12.05 -23.77
C LYS A 27 34.31 11.03 -24.86
N THR A 28 34.00 9.77 -24.54
CA THR A 28 34.12 8.64 -25.45
C THR A 28 32.81 8.46 -26.23
N TYR A 29 32.95 8.33 -27.56
CA TYR A 29 31.83 8.08 -28.48
C TYR A 29 32.06 6.76 -29.22
N CYS A 30 31.01 6.03 -29.48
CA CYS A 30 30.97 4.84 -30.30
C CYS A 30 29.96 5.00 -31.43
N ASP A 31 30.30 4.52 -32.63
CA ASP A 31 29.40 4.56 -33.79
C ASP A 31 28.33 3.45 -33.78
N LYS A 32 28.33 2.58 -32.73
CA LYS A 32 27.40 1.45 -32.60
C LYS A 32 26.86 1.33 -31.19
N ASP A 33 25.61 0.89 -31.06
CA ASP A 33 25.02 0.45 -29.81
C ASP A 33 25.52 -0.95 -29.46
N LEU A 34 26.49 -1.03 -28.55
CA LEU A 34 27.04 -2.29 -28.08
C LEU A 34 26.24 -2.80 -26.87
N THR A 35 25.86 -4.08 -26.92
CA THR A 35 25.26 -4.76 -25.77
C THR A 35 26.34 -5.54 -25.04
N ARG A 36 26.54 -5.28 -23.73
CA ARG A 36 27.46 -6.05 -22.90
C ARG A 36 27.00 -7.53 -22.85
N TYR A 37 27.87 -8.45 -23.23
CA TYR A 37 27.57 -9.88 -23.32
C TYR A 37 27.62 -10.55 -21.93
N ASP A 38 28.56 -10.18 -21.10
CA ASP A 38 28.83 -10.74 -19.76
C ASP A 38 28.06 -10.01 -18.65
N ARG A 39 26.78 -9.80 -18.85
CA ARG A 39 25.92 -9.20 -17.82
C ARG A 39 25.86 -10.11 -16.60
N GLU A 40 26.02 -9.51 -15.43
CA GLU A 40 25.72 -10.19 -14.19
C GLU A 40 24.22 -10.53 -14.15
N PRO A 41 23.84 -11.82 -14.01
CA PRO A 41 22.45 -12.18 -13.92
C PRO A 41 21.85 -11.57 -12.65
N MET A 42 20.62 -11.03 -12.75
CA MET A 42 19.87 -10.52 -11.63
C MET A 42 18.90 -11.59 -11.15
N ALA A 43 18.67 -11.65 -9.84
CA ALA A 43 17.69 -12.55 -9.25
C ALA A 43 16.26 -12.14 -9.62
N ASP A 44 15.36 -13.13 -9.73
CA ASP A 44 13.93 -12.89 -9.81
C ASP A 44 13.39 -12.40 -8.47
N GLN A 45 12.44 -11.47 -8.51
CA GLN A 45 11.84 -10.89 -7.32
C GLN A 45 10.93 -11.88 -6.61
N ILE A 46 11.15 -12.09 -5.31
CA ILE A 46 10.23 -12.85 -4.44
C ILE A 46 9.05 -11.96 -4.04
N GLU A 47 7.83 -12.48 -4.12
CA GLU A 47 6.62 -11.78 -3.69
C GLU A 47 5.98 -12.46 -2.48
N ALA A 48 5.53 -11.65 -1.51
CA ALA A 48 4.84 -12.08 -0.30
C ALA A 48 3.73 -11.08 0.09
N THR A 49 2.91 -11.46 1.07
CA THR A 49 1.80 -10.63 1.55
C THR A 49 2.04 -10.00 2.92
N THR A 50 3.17 -10.31 3.57
CA THR A 50 3.50 -9.90 4.93
C THR A 50 4.85 -9.18 5.00
N LEU A 51 5.02 -8.30 5.99
CA LEU A 51 6.31 -7.69 6.30
C LEU A 51 7.26 -8.71 6.95
N THR A 52 6.71 -9.63 7.75
CA THR A 52 7.46 -10.71 8.40
C THR A 52 8.25 -11.53 7.39
N ALA A 53 7.63 -11.90 6.25
CA ALA A 53 8.33 -12.65 5.20
C ALA A 53 9.56 -11.91 4.64
N MET A 54 9.46 -10.58 4.45
CA MET A 54 10.59 -9.76 4.02
C MET A 54 11.69 -9.72 5.09
N ILE A 55 11.33 -9.59 6.36
CA ILE A 55 12.27 -9.58 7.48
C ILE A 55 12.98 -10.93 7.58
N ASP A 56 12.27 -12.04 7.46
CA ASP A 56 12.82 -13.39 7.49
C ASP A 56 13.78 -13.63 6.33
N TYR A 57 13.44 -13.17 5.12
CA TYR A 57 14.33 -13.21 3.97
C TYR A 57 15.63 -12.43 4.26
N ILE A 58 15.54 -11.21 4.75
CA ILE A 58 16.71 -10.37 5.06
C ILE A 58 17.61 -11.04 6.10
N LYS A 59 17.03 -11.65 7.14
CA LYS A 59 17.77 -12.33 8.21
C LYS A 59 18.39 -13.65 7.75
N SER A 60 17.69 -14.44 6.96
CA SER A 60 18.07 -15.80 6.59
C SER A 60 18.93 -15.85 5.33
N CYS A 61 18.70 -14.95 4.37
CA CYS A 61 19.36 -14.91 3.07
C CYS A 61 20.37 -13.74 2.96
N SER A 62 21.04 -13.40 4.04
CA SER A 62 21.95 -12.24 4.12
C SER A 62 23.08 -12.26 3.07
N LYS A 63 23.46 -13.44 2.54
CA LYS A 63 24.47 -13.61 1.48
C LYS A 63 23.98 -13.17 0.09
N GLU A 64 22.67 -13.12 -0.12
CA GLU A 64 22.07 -12.66 -1.37
C GLU A 64 21.97 -11.13 -1.43
N LEU A 65 22.12 -10.46 -0.27
CA LEU A 65 22.05 -9.00 -0.18
C LEU A 65 23.34 -8.36 -0.70
N ARG A 66 23.20 -7.33 -1.52
CA ARG A 66 24.31 -6.48 -1.95
C ARG A 66 24.86 -5.65 -0.79
N GLU A 67 26.00 -4.99 -1.01
CA GLU A 67 26.63 -4.11 0.01
C GLU A 67 25.72 -2.98 0.45
N THR A 68 24.90 -2.45 -0.45
CA THR A 68 23.90 -1.42 -0.17
C THR A 68 22.53 -1.90 -0.59
N MET A 69 21.59 -1.83 0.34
CA MET A 69 20.19 -2.23 0.12
C MET A 69 19.25 -1.09 0.50
N ILE A 70 18.10 -1.05 -0.14
CA ILE A 70 17.05 -0.07 0.14
C ILE A 70 15.74 -0.83 0.37
N ILE A 71 15.12 -0.61 1.53
CA ILE A 71 13.73 -0.93 1.77
C ILE A 71 12.92 0.33 1.49
N HIS A 72 11.99 0.26 0.55
CA HIS A 72 11.15 1.36 0.16
C HIS A 72 9.69 1.06 0.49
N VAL A 73 9.13 1.81 1.42
CA VAL A 73 7.69 1.82 1.71
C VAL A 73 7.02 2.64 0.62
N VAL A 74 6.53 1.95 -0.41
CA VAL A 74 5.96 2.58 -1.62
C VAL A 74 4.57 3.14 -1.35
N SER A 75 3.80 2.44 -0.52
CA SER A 75 2.43 2.79 -0.13
C SER A 75 2.07 2.08 1.18
N PRO A 76 0.93 2.39 1.81
CA PRO A 76 0.44 1.67 2.98
C PRO A 76 0.34 0.15 2.82
N THR A 77 0.26 -0.33 1.59
CA THR A 77 0.08 -1.76 1.27
C THR A 77 1.22 -2.36 0.46
N CYS A 78 2.30 -1.63 0.19
CA CYS A 78 3.38 -2.12 -0.65
C CYS A 78 4.75 -1.67 -0.15
N VAL A 79 5.63 -2.65 0.11
CA VAL A 79 7.03 -2.44 0.48
C VAL A 79 7.92 -3.25 -0.47
N LYS A 80 9.02 -2.65 -0.90
CA LYS A 80 9.99 -3.28 -1.80
C LYS A 80 11.38 -3.25 -1.20
N LEU A 81 12.13 -4.35 -1.40
CA LEU A 81 13.54 -4.46 -1.10
C LEU A 81 14.33 -4.55 -2.41
N TYR A 82 15.29 -3.66 -2.61
CA TYR A 82 16.15 -3.67 -3.78
C TYR A 82 17.56 -3.16 -3.46
N SER A 83 18.51 -3.47 -4.33
CA SER A 83 19.92 -3.08 -4.19
C SER A 83 20.12 -1.56 -4.38
N GLY A 84 21.28 -1.08 -3.95
CA GLY A 84 21.88 0.14 -4.46
C GLY A 84 22.06 0.06 -5.99
N LEU A 85 22.67 1.09 -6.58
CA LEU A 85 22.92 1.09 -8.02
C LEU A 85 24.12 0.17 -8.33
N THR A 86 23.93 -0.70 -9.33
CA THR A 86 25.01 -1.47 -9.94
C THR A 86 25.95 -0.56 -10.77
N GLU A 87 27.05 -1.09 -11.28
CA GLU A 87 27.95 -0.38 -12.21
C GLU A 87 27.19 0.13 -13.46
N GLU A 88 26.20 -0.65 -13.95
CA GLU A 88 25.32 -0.27 -15.06
C GLU A 88 24.21 0.71 -14.65
N ARG A 89 24.23 1.22 -13.41
CA ARG A 89 23.22 2.11 -12.81
C ARG A 89 21.79 1.52 -12.79
N LYS A 90 21.69 0.20 -12.67
CA LYS A 90 20.47 -0.56 -12.46
C LYS A 90 20.29 -0.93 -11.00
N ARG A 91 19.10 -1.39 -10.62
CA ARG A 91 18.78 -1.94 -9.31
C ARG A 91 18.30 -3.37 -9.45
N GLU A 92 18.69 -4.23 -8.53
CA GLU A 92 18.20 -5.59 -8.41
C GLU A 92 17.06 -5.62 -7.39
N TYR A 93 15.88 -6.00 -7.84
CA TYR A 93 14.69 -6.08 -7.00
C TYR A 93 14.59 -7.49 -6.42
N LEU A 94 14.86 -7.63 -5.12
CA LEU A 94 14.93 -8.93 -4.46
C LEU A 94 13.59 -9.36 -3.84
N PHE A 95 12.85 -8.42 -3.25
CA PHE A 95 11.64 -8.77 -2.51
C PHE A 95 10.57 -7.69 -2.64
N LYS A 96 9.30 -8.13 -2.64
CA LYS A 96 8.13 -7.25 -2.58
C LYS A 96 7.09 -7.84 -1.63
N SER A 97 6.68 -7.06 -0.64
CA SER A 97 5.52 -7.35 0.20
C SER A 97 4.33 -6.52 -0.24
N SER A 98 3.18 -7.17 -0.44
CA SER A 98 1.92 -6.51 -0.81
C SER A 98 0.81 -6.98 0.13
N ALA A 99 0.39 -6.11 1.06
CA ALA A 99 -0.65 -6.43 2.04
C ALA A 99 -1.97 -6.81 1.36
N ILE A 100 -2.64 -7.82 1.88
CA ILE A 100 -4.03 -8.13 1.57
C ILE A 100 -4.87 -7.39 2.60
N VAL A 101 -5.67 -6.43 2.14
CA VAL A 101 -6.53 -5.62 3.00
C VAL A 101 -7.99 -5.78 2.60
N PRO A 102 -8.95 -5.67 3.53
CA PRO A 102 -10.37 -5.59 3.24
C PRO A 102 -10.70 -4.47 2.25
N LYS A 103 -11.84 -4.60 1.58
CA LYS A 103 -12.28 -3.65 0.55
C LYS A 103 -13.56 -2.94 0.96
N PHE A 104 -13.58 -2.35 2.15
CA PHE A 104 -14.70 -1.49 2.53
C PHE A 104 -14.80 -0.30 1.56
N SER A 105 -15.98 -0.06 1.01
CA SER A 105 -16.21 1.02 0.03
C SER A 105 -16.75 2.26 0.74
N PHE A 106 -15.85 3.16 1.10
CA PHE A 106 -16.22 4.46 1.66
C PHE A 106 -17.05 5.29 0.68
N ASP A 107 -17.90 6.18 1.21
CA ASP A 107 -18.83 7.04 0.45
C ASP A 107 -19.91 6.30 -0.34
N ASN A 108 -20.10 5.00 -0.11
CA ASN A 108 -21.19 4.22 -0.68
C ASN A 108 -22.29 3.97 0.35
N TRP A 109 -23.54 3.87 -0.13
CA TRP A 109 -24.67 3.48 0.70
C TRP A 109 -24.74 1.96 0.80
N TYR A 110 -24.94 1.49 2.03
CA TYR A 110 -25.10 0.09 2.41
C TYR A 110 -26.47 -0.14 3.00
N ASP A 111 -27.06 -1.30 2.72
CA ASP A 111 -28.16 -1.82 3.54
C ASP A 111 -27.67 -2.15 4.96
N GLN A 112 -28.63 -2.32 5.86
CA GLN A 112 -28.34 -2.53 7.28
C GLN A 112 -27.50 -3.76 7.56
N GLU A 113 -27.84 -4.91 6.99
CA GLU A 113 -27.16 -6.17 7.25
C GLU A 113 -25.70 -6.12 6.76
N ARG A 114 -25.51 -5.72 5.53
CA ARG A 114 -24.20 -5.60 4.92
C ARG A 114 -23.31 -4.58 5.63
N PHE A 115 -23.89 -3.42 6.02
CA PHE A 115 -23.17 -2.39 6.75
C PHE A 115 -22.61 -2.92 8.08
N ILE A 116 -23.45 -3.61 8.86
CA ILE A 116 -23.07 -4.20 10.15
C ILE A 116 -21.97 -5.26 9.95
N ILE A 117 -22.13 -6.14 8.97
CA ILE A 117 -21.16 -7.20 8.70
C ILE A 117 -19.79 -6.62 8.28
N GLU A 118 -19.76 -5.69 7.32
CA GLU A 118 -18.52 -5.10 6.84
C GLU A 118 -17.82 -4.27 7.92
N LEU A 119 -18.57 -3.54 8.78
CA LEU A 119 -17.98 -2.83 9.91
C LEU A 119 -17.33 -3.76 10.93
N GLN A 120 -17.96 -4.90 11.23
CA GLN A 120 -17.39 -5.89 12.15
C GLN A 120 -16.19 -6.63 11.55
N ALA A 121 -16.18 -6.83 10.25
CA ALA A 121 -15.11 -7.57 9.57
C ALA A 121 -13.87 -6.70 9.24
N ASP A 122 -14.08 -5.44 8.90
CA ASP A 122 -13.07 -4.61 8.27
C ASP A 122 -12.48 -3.52 9.18
N PHE A 123 -12.93 -3.44 10.44
CA PHE A 123 -12.51 -2.41 11.40
C PHE A 123 -12.08 -3.01 12.74
N GLU A 124 -11.14 -2.36 13.42
CA GLU A 124 -10.84 -2.66 14.82
C GLU A 124 -11.98 -2.22 15.73
N VAL A 125 -12.21 -2.95 16.81
CA VAL A 125 -13.28 -2.63 17.77
C VAL A 125 -12.89 -1.40 18.58
N THR A 126 -13.68 -0.32 18.45
CA THR A 126 -13.54 0.93 19.20
C THR A 126 -14.90 1.30 19.82
N SER A 127 -14.90 2.23 20.80
CA SER A 127 -16.14 2.76 21.38
C SER A 127 -17.08 3.38 20.34
N ASP A 128 -16.49 4.08 19.36
CA ASP A 128 -17.26 4.73 18.31
C ASP A 128 -17.84 3.74 17.31
N LEU A 129 -17.07 2.67 16.98
CA LEU A 129 -17.59 1.55 16.18
C LEU A 129 -18.77 0.87 16.88
N GLU A 130 -18.64 0.58 18.19
CA GLU A 130 -19.76 -0.02 18.96
C GLU A 130 -20.99 0.89 19.00
N ALA A 131 -20.81 2.21 19.10
CA ALA A 131 -21.91 3.16 19.04
C ALA A 131 -22.62 3.12 17.68
N ILE A 132 -21.88 3.11 16.56
CA ILE A 132 -22.46 2.98 15.22
C ILE A 132 -23.18 1.65 15.06
N LEU A 133 -22.58 0.53 15.46
CA LEU A 133 -23.19 -0.81 15.37
C LEU A 133 -24.48 -0.89 16.16
N LYS A 134 -24.50 -0.28 17.37
CA LYS A 134 -25.71 -0.22 18.19
C LYS A 134 -26.82 0.60 17.53
N VAL A 135 -26.49 1.72 16.89
CA VAL A 135 -27.45 2.51 16.13
C VAL A 135 -27.93 1.73 14.92
N ALA A 136 -27.01 1.22 14.11
CA ALA A 136 -27.35 0.46 12.91
C ALA A 136 -28.25 -0.74 13.22
N GLY A 137 -27.97 -1.48 14.30
CA GLY A 137 -28.73 -2.66 14.71
C GLY A 137 -30.13 -2.35 15.32
N ASN A 138 -30.36 -1.10 15.75
CA ASN A 138 -31.64 -0.72 16.41
C ASN A 138 -32.57 0.12 15.52
N VAL A 139 -32.15 0.47 14.30
CA VAL A 139 -33.03 1.17 13.33
C VAL A 139 -33.91 0.15 12.63
N GLU A 140 -35.23 0.30 12.76
CA GLU A 140 -36.22 -0.57 12.10
C GLU A 140 -36.89 0.18 10.92
N ALA A 141 -37.21 -0.53 9.84
CA ALA A 141 -37.81 -0.02 8.60
C ALA A 141 -39.15 0.72 8.78
N LYS A 142 -39.79 0.57 9.92
CA LYS A 142 -41.10 1.23 10.25
C LYS A 142 -40.95 2.31 11.32
N THR A 143 -39.76 2.68 11.70
CA THR A 143 -39.53 3.68 12.73
C THR A 143 -39.43 5.04 12.07
N THR A 144 -40.33 5.99 12.46
CA THR A 144 -40.16 7.41 12.07
C THR A 144 -38.92 7.93 12.80
N ALA A 145 -37.77 7.80 12.18
CA ALA A 145 -36.55 8.35 12.71
C ALA A 145 -36.51 9.85 12.39
N ASN A 146 -36.62 10.69 13.41
CA ASN A 146 -36.31 12.12 13.26
C ASN A 146 -34.79 12.28 13.26
N TYR A 147 -34.24 12.51 12.09
CA TYR A 147 -32.82 12.84 11.92
C TYR A 147 -32.62 14.33 12.19
N GLY A 148 -32.13 14.69 13.35
CA GLY A 148 -31.67 16.04 13.64
C GLY A 148 -30.19 16.10 13.32
N ASP A 149 -29.80 16.84 12.30
CA ASP A 149 -28.40 17.13 11.94
C ASP A 149 -28.12 18.60 12.27
N ASP A 150 -27.26 18.86 13.26
CA ASP A 150 -26.79 20.21 13.62
C ASP A 150 -25.40 20.52 13.01
N GLY A 151 -24.88 19.64 12.13
CA GLY A 151 -23.56 19.76 11.52
C GLY A 151 -22.41 19.25 12.40
N VAL A 152 -22.67 18.99 13.69
CA VAL A 152 -21.65 18.56 14.69
C VAL A 152 -21.97 17.20 15.27
N SER A 153 -23.25 16.85 15.41
CA SER A 153 -23.70 15.56 15.93
C SER A 153 -24.97 15.09 15.23
N GLN A 154 -25.07 13.79 14.98
CA GLN A 154 -26.29 13.19 14.45
C GLN A 154 -27.06 12.54 15.58
N LYS A 155 -28.23 13.12 15.93
CA LYS A 155 -29.18 12.53 16.91
C LYS A 155 -30.12 11.61 16.18
N THR A 156 -30.05 10.33 16.50
CA THR A 156 -31.03 9.34 16.05
C THR A 156 -31.98 9.02 17.21
N THR A 157 -33.21 9.53 17.17
CA THR A 157 -34.23 9.15 18.13
C THR A 157 -34.93 7.90 17.63
N ILE A 158 -34.65 6.77 18.26
CA ILE A 158 -35.29 5.50 17.96
C ILE A 158 -36.60 5.43 18.77
N LYS A 159 -37.72 5.57 18.11
CA LYS A 159 -39.05 5.34 18.71
C LYS A 159 -39.50 3.91 18.43
N GLN A 160 -39.49 3.07 19.44
CA GLN A 160 -40.04 1.72 19.37
C GLN A 160 -41.32 1.67 20.20
N GLY A 161 -42.47 1.65 19.56
CA GLY A 161 -43.77 1.58 20.22
C GLY A 161 -44.11 2.80 21.10
N ILE A 162 -44.87 2.60 22.21
CA ILE A 162 -45.32 3.65 23.13
C ILE A 162 -44.21 4.09 24.13
N ALA A 163 -43.07 3.40 24.19
CA ALA A 163 -41.94 3.74 25.08
C ALA A 163 -40.77 4.28 24.27
N SER A 164 -40.32 5.51 24.58
CA SER A 164 -39.08 6.05 24.04
C SER A 164 -37.90 5.23 24.58
N LYS A 165 -37.14 4.53 23.73
CA LYS A 165 -35.82 4.02 24.09
C LYS A 165 -34.81 5.15 24.02
N ALA A 166 -33.75 5.05 24.84
CA ALA A 166 -32.74 6.07 25.00
C ALA A 166 -32.18 6.58 23.66
N ASP A 167 -32.06 7.91 23.55
CA ASP A 167 -31.35 8.55 22.44
C ASP A 167 -29.92 8.06 22.42
N VAL A 168 -29.49 7.44 21.33
CA VAL A 168 -28.10 7.10 21.11
C VAL A 168 -27.47 8.25 20.33
N LEU A 169 -26.59 8.98 20.98
CA LEU A 169 -25.80 10.04 20.34
C LEU A 169 -24.60 9.38 19.66
N VAL A 170 -24.52 9.47 18.34
CA VAL A 170 -23.31 9.12 17.60
C VAL A 170 -22.55 10.41 17.35
N PRO A 171 -21.30 10.53 17.85
CA PRO A 171 -20.48 11.70 17.52
C PRO A 171 -20.32 11.79 15.99
N ASN A 172 -20.17 12.98 15.47
CA ASN A 172 -19.95 13.21 14.05
C ASN A 172 -19.01 14.41 13.89
N PRO A 173 -17.71 14.20 13.54
CA PRO A 173 -17.15 12.94 13.07
C PRO A 173 -16.99 11.85 14.13
N VAL A 174 -16.87 10.59 13.70
CA VAL A 174 -16.54 9.40 14.50
C VAL A 174 -15.12 8.97 14.20
N GLU A 175 -14.39 8.52 15.22
CA GLU A 175 -13.05 7.94 15.04
C GLU A 175 -13.13 6.43 14.85
N LEU A 176 -12.72 5.95 13.67
CA LEU A 176 -12.70 4.54 13.33
C LEU A 176 -11.31 4.08 12.88
N VAL A 177 -11.05 2.79 13.04
CA VAL A 177 -9.77 2.15 12.73
C VAL A 177 -9.96 1.02 11.71
N PRO A 178 -10.09 1.34 10.41
CA PRO A 178 -10.20 0.31 9.38
C PRO A 178 -8.88 -0.41 9.13
N TYR A 179 -8.95 -1.71 8.77
CA TYR A 179 -7.80 -2.48 8.32
C TYR A 179 -7.39 -2.03 6.91
N ARG A 180 -6.37 -1.17 6.79
CA ARG A 180 -5.95 -0.51 5.53
C ARG A 180 -4.48 -0.68 5.19
N THR A 181 -3.72 -1.35 6.04
CA THR A 181 -2.29 -1.60 5.87
C THR A 181 -1.93 -3.00 6.34
N PHE A 182 -0.65 -3.33 6.39
CA PHE A 182 -0.17 -4.61 6.91
C PHE A 182 -0.67 -4.85 8.34
N LEU A 183 -1.11 -6.08 8.63
CA LEU A 183 -1.65 -6.45 9.94
C LEU A 183 -0.60 -6.48 11.06
N GLU A 184 0.68 -6.53 10.70
CA GLU A 184 1.80 -6.51 11.64
C GLU A 184 2.06 -5.13 12.25
N VAL A 185 1.45 -4.08 11.71
CA VAL A 185 1.63 -2.71 12.20
C VAL A 185 0.31 -2.14 12.73
N LYS A 186 0.42 -1.16 13.61
CA LYS A 186 -0.75 -0.44 14.13
C LYS A 186 -1.54 0.16 12.97
N GLN A 187 -2.85 -0.11 12.94
CA GLN A 187 -3.75 0.50 11.97
C GLN A 187 -3.96 1.98 12.34
N PRO A 188 -3.89 2.92 11.39
CA PRO A 188 -4.17 4.31 11.65
C PRO A 188 -5.65 4.55 11.93
N ALA A 189 -5.94 5.28 13.02
CA ALA A 189 -7.26 5.83 13.25
C ALA A 189 -7.55 6.95 12.26
N SER A 190 -8.81 7.20 11.97
CA SER A 190 -9.25 8.30 11.10
C SER A 190 -10.63 8.78 11.49
N GLU A 191 -10.91 10.05 11.20
CA GLU A 191 -12.23 10.64 11.35
C GLU A 191 -13.11 10.35 10.14
N PHE A 192 -14.36 9.98 10.42
CA PHE A 192 -15.38 9.70 9.41
C PHE A 192 -16.68 10.43 9.71
N VAL A 193 -17.32 10.88 8.66
CA VAL A 193 -18.70 11.39 8.75
C VAL A 193 -19.66 10.22 8.55
N PHE A 194 -20.42 9.89 9.59
CA PHE A 194 -21.46 8.86 9.55
C PHE A 194 -22.78 9.46 9.07
N ARG A 195 -23.50 8.77 8.17
CA ARG A 195 -24.78 9.18 7.60
C ARG A 195 -25.76 8.02 7.55
N ILE A 196 -27.02 8.34 7.86
CA ILE A 196 -28.16 7.45 7.72
C ILE A 196 -29.20 8.18 6.88
N ARG A 197 -29.91 7.48 6.02
CA ARG A 197 -31.12 7.97 5.33
C ARG A 197 -32.11 6.84 5.15
N ASP A 198 -33.38 7.21 4.89
CA ASP A 198 -34.39 6.29 4.40
C ASP A 198 -34.25 6.15 2.87
N ASP A 199 -34.28 4.92 2.38
CA ASP A 199 -34.31 4.60 0.95
C ASP A 199 -35.48 3.63 0.68
N HIS A 200 -36.58 4.18 0.22
CA HIS A 200 -37.81 3.44 -0.05
C HIS A 200 -38.38 2.68 1.17
N GLY A 201 -38.25 3.21 2.38
CA GLY A 201 -38.70 2.59 3.61
C GLY A 201 -37.70 1.68 4.30
N GLU A 202 -36.48 1.58 3.77
CA GLU A 202 -35.36 0.82 4.35
C GLU A 202 -34.26 1.77 4.80
N PRO A 203 -33.66 1.59 6.00
CA PRO A 203 -32.53 2.40 6.43
C PRO A 203 -31.29 2.02 5.68
N VAL A 204 -30.58 3.01 5.12
CA VAL A 204 -29.29 2.84 4.50
C VAL A 204 -28.24 3.70 5.19
N PHE A 205 -27.01 3.20 5.23
CA PHE A 205 -25.92 3.73 6.02
C PHE A 205 -24.71 4.05 5.14
N LYS A 206 -23.97 5.07 5.52
CA LYS A 206 -22.75 5.48 4.82
C LYS A 206 -21.73 6.08 5.79
N ILE A 207 -20.44 5.81 5.56
CA ILE A 207 -19.34 6.55 6.18
C ILE A 207 -18.45 7.15 5.11
N VAL A 208 -17.98 8.38 5.36
CA VAL A 208 -17.16 9.18 4.44
C VAL A 208 -15.90 9.62 5.17
N GLU A 209 -14.74 9.45 4.56
CA GLU A 209 -13.48 9.94 5.16
C GLU A 209 -13.49 11.47 5.31
N ALA A 210 -13.10 11.97 6.49
CA ALA A 210 -13.11 13.40 6.83
C ALA A 210 -11.71 14.05 6.84
N GLU A 211 -10.62 13.27 6.76
CA GLU A 211 -9.25 13.75 6.97
C GLU A 211 -8.40 13.89 5.69
N GLY A 212 -8.99 13.76 4.52
CA GLY A 212 -8.24 13.91 3.25
C GLY A 212 -7.13 12.87 3.02
N GLY A 213 -7.13 11.76 3.76
CA GLY A 213 -6.20 10.64 3.58
C GLY A 213 -4.88 10.77 4.35
N LEU A 214 -4.80 11.57 5.40
CA LEU A 214 -3.62 11.71 6.29
C LEU A 214 -3.14 10.36 6.85
N TRP A 215 -4.06 9.42 7.10
CA TRP A 215 -3.76 8.07 7.54
C TRP A 215 -2.68 7.35 6.71
N ARG A 216 -2.54 7.70 5.41
CA ARG A 216 -1.53 7.07 4.53
C ARG A 216 -0.11 7.35 4.99
N ASN A 217 0.14 8.59 5.40
CA ASN A 217 1.45 8.98 5.90
C ASN A 217 1.74 8.31 7.25
N GLU A 218 0.73 8.22 8.13
CA GLU A 218 0.85 7.51 9.40
C GLU A 218 1.12 6.03 9.18
N ALA A 219 0.36 5.35 8.30
CA ALA A 219 0.59 3.94 7.96
C ALA A 219 2.02 3.69 7.46
N MET A 220 2.51 4.53 6.54
CA MET A 220 3.88 4.41 6.02
C MET A 220 4.93 4.63 7.12
N GLY A 221 4.68 5.58 8.04
CA GLY A 221 5.50 5.80 9.22
C GLY A 221 5.54 4.58 10.15
N ASN A 222 4.38 3.99 10.43
CA ASN A 222 4.25 2.77 11.26
C ASN A 222 4.99 1.58 10.64
N ILE A 223 4.87 1.39 9.32
CA ILE A 223 5.62 0.36 8.58
C ILE A 223 7.12 0.59 8.71
N LYS A 224 7.58 1.82 8.49
CA LYS A 224 9.01 2.17 8.61
C LYS A 224 9.53 1.89 10.00
N GLN A 225 8.81 2.30 11.03
CA GLN A 225 9.20 2.06 12.43
C GLN A 225 9.28 0.57 12.75
N TYR A 226 8.29 -0.21 12.36
CA TYR A 226 8.27 -1.66 12.52
C TYR A 226 9.49 -2.35 11.86
N LEU A 227 9.85 -1.92 10.65
CA LEU A 227 11.01 -2.45 9.94
C LEU A 227 12.33 -2.07 10.64
N ILE A 228 12.46 -0.84 11.15
CA ILE A 228 13.62 -0.41 11.93
C ILE A 228 13.76 -1.28 13.18
N GLU A 229 12.71 -1.40 13.99
CA GLU A 229 12.71 -2.19 15.23
C GLU A 229 13.03 -3.67 14.97
N SER A 230 12.52 -4.23 13.87
CA SER A 230 12.75 -5.63 13.53
C SER A 230 14.16 -5.93 13.00
N LEU A 231 14.86 -4.94 12.45
CA LEU A 231 16.14 -5.13 11.76
C LEU A 231 17.34 -4.51 12.48
N GLN A 232 17.17 -3.53 13.37
CA GLN A 232 18.25 -2.76 13.99
C GLN A 232 19.32 -3.62 14.70
N ASP A 233 18.94 -4.76 15.25
CA ASP A 233 19.86 -5.67 15.95
C ASP A 233 20.50 -6.72 15.02
N THR A 234 20.26 -6.63 13.72
CA THR A 234 20.82 -7.56 12.75
C THR A 234 22.17 -7.07 12.22
N SER A 235 23.06 -8.01 11.89
CA SER A 235 24.38 -7.70 11.30
C SER A 235 24.30 -7.01 9.94
N VAL A 236 23.15 -7.09 9.27
CA VAL A 236 22.93 -6.51 7.93
C VAL A 236 22.33 -5.11 7.96
N TYR A 237 21.88 -4.63 9.13
CA TYR A 237 21.20 -3.34 9.26
C TYR A 237 21.99 -2.16 8.70
N ASN A 238 23.30 -2.12 8.95
CA ASN A 238 24.17 -1.05 8.47
C ASN A 238 24.27 -0.96 6.93
N ARG A 239 23.83 -2.01 6.22
CA ARG A 239 23.78 -2.06 4.75
C ARG A 239 22.43 -1.62 4.18
N ILE A 240 21.42 -1.41 5.05
CA ILE A 240 20.04 -1.19 4.66
C ILE A 240 19.63 0.25 4.96
N THR A 241 19.14 0.95 3.95
CA THR A 241 18.46 2.26 4.09
C THR A 241 16.96 2.08 3.97
N ILE A 242 16.20 2.54 4.96
CA ILE A 242 14.73 2.46 4.95
C ILE A 242 14.14 3.82 4.62
N ILE A 243 13.42 3.91 3.52
CA ILE A 243 12.72 5.12 3.04
C ILE A 243 11.21 4.90 3.01
N ALA A 244 10.44 5.94 3.40
CA ALA A 244 8.97 5.96 3.39
C ALA A 244 8.49 7.32 2.93
#